data_ed1c2883806eb0f222b7a2c97b6d511a
#
_entry.id   ed1c2883806eb0f222b7a2c97b6d511a
#
_cell.length_a   1.000
_cell.length_b   1.000
_cell.length_c   1.000
_cell.angle_alpha   90.00
_cell.angle_beta   90.00
_cell.angle_gamma   90.00
#
_symmetry.space_group_name_H-M   'P 1'
#
loop_
_entity.id
_entity.type
_entity.pdbx_description
1 polymer ?
#
loop_
_entity_poly.entity_id
_entity_poly.type
_entity_poly.pdbx_seq_one_letter_code
_entity_poly.pdbx_strand_id
1 'polypeptide(L)'
;MNILLVYPRFPKTFWSYEKILELVNRKVLLPPLGLITVAAILPQEWTYQLVDTNIRPVEEEEWRWADLVIISAMIVQKDDMMRQISLAHQHGKPVAVGGPYPSSTPEELEAAGVEFLILDEGEITLPLFVEDLRCGAQRGRYSANGEKPDVTATPIPRFDLLELDAYDSMSVQFSRGCPFQCEFCDIIVLYGRKPRTKTPEQLIAELQY
;
A
#
# COMPACT_ATOMS: atom_id res chain seq x y z
N MET A 1 -14.41 -1.72 -12.63
CA MET A 1 -14.29 -0.74 -11.54
C MET A 1 -12.94 -0.05 -11.65
N ASN A 2 -12.91 1.26 -11.48
CA ASN A 2 -11.71 2.09 -11.59
C ASN A 2 -11.13 2.32 -10.18
N ILE A 3 -9.92 1.88 -9.95
CA ILE A 3 -9.24 1.95 -8.65
C ILE A 3 -8.12 2.97 -8.72
N LEU A 4 -8.20 3.99 -7.88
CA LEU A 4 -7.11 4.93 -7.67
C LEU A 4 -6.30 4.51 -6.44
N LEU A 5 -5.06 4.11 -6.68
CA LEU A 5 -4.10 3.78 -5.65
C LEU A 5 -3.33 5.05 -5.28
N VAL A 6 -3.38 5.47 -4.03
CA VAL A 6 -2.70 6.68 -3.56
C VAL A 6 -1.64 6.32 -2.52
N TYR A 7 -0.40 6.70 -2.79
CA TYR A 7 0.69 6.56 -1.83
C TYR A 7 0.96 7.91 -1.17
N PRO A 8 0.68 8.06 0.13
CA PRO A 8 0.84 9.32 0.85
C PRO A 8 2.29 9.79 0.92
N ARG A 9 2.46 11.10 1.00
CA ARG A 9 3.76 11.74 1.08
C ARG A 9 4.47 11.47 2.40
N PHE A 10 5.77 11.23 2.32
CA PHE A 10 6.65 11.24 3.48
C PHE A 10 6.93 12.67 3.96
N PRO A 11 7.09 12.87 5.27
CA PRO A 11 7.64 14.13 5.76
C PRO A 11 9.07 14.31 5.25
N LYS A 12 9.42 15.55 4.91
CA LYS A 12 10.78 15.88 4.50
C LYS A 12 11.74 15.80 5.68
N THR A 13 12.77 14.99 5.55
CA THR A 13 13.80 14.77 6.56
C THR A 13 15.17 14.74 5.90
N PHE A 14 16.24 14.68 6.71
CA PHE A 14 17.58 14.42 6.20
C PHE A 14 17.68 13.16 5.33
N TRP A 15 16.90 12.13 5.66
CA TRP A 15 16.86 10.83 4.97
C TRP A 15 16.01 10.82 3.69
N SER A 16 15.38 11.94 3.36
CA SER A 16 14.64 12.06 2.09
C SER A 16 15.54 12.24 0.87
N TYR A 17 16.83 12.54 1.09
CA TYR A 17 17.87 12.69 0.05
C TYR A 17 17.51 13.62 -1.11
N GLU A 18 16.62 14.60 -0.94
CA GLU A 18 16.06 15.45 -2.00
C GLU A 18 17.14 16.06 -2.91
N LYS A 19 18.17 16.69 -2.31
CA LYS A 19 19.24 17.32 -3.09
C LYS A 19 20.08 16.33 -3.91
N ILE A 20 20.22 15.08 -3.42
CA ILE A 20 20.96 14.04 -4.13
C ILE A 20 20.09 13.50 -5.26
N LEU A 21 18.79 13.28 -5.02
CA LEU A 21 17.84 12.84 -6.03
C LEU A 21 17.73 13.85 -7.19
N GLU A 22 17.72 15.14 -6.88
CA GLU A 22 17.76 16.20 -7.92
C GLU A 22 18.99 16.10 -8.82
N LEU A 23 20.18 15.79 -8.26
CA LEU A 23 21.42 15.66 -9.03
C LEU A 23 21.39 14.49 -10.03
N VAL A 24 20.66 13.42 -9.69
CA VAL A 24 20.50 12.25 -10.56
C VAL A 24 19.19 12.27 -11.36
N ASN A 25 18.47 13.40 -11.34
CA ASN A 25 17.18 13.60 -12.00
C ASN A 25 16.13 12.56 -11.58
N ARG A 26 16.07 12.27 -10.28
CA ARG A 26 15.07 11.39 -9.63
C ARG A 26 14.26 12.19 -8.61
N LYS A 27 13.06 11.72 -8.27
CA LYS A 27 12.16 12.40 -7.34
C LYS A 27 12.05 11.67 -6.00
N VAL A 28 12.10 10.34 -6.03
CA VAL A 28 11.87 9.47 -4.87
C VAL A 28 12.91 8.35 -4.85
N LEU A 29 13.28 7.92 -3.65
CA LEU A 29 14.28 6.86 -3.48
C LEU A 29 13.73 5.49 -3.88
N LEU A 30 12.55 5.10 -3.37
CA LEU A 30 11.97 3.77 -3.51
C LEU A 30 10.48 3.82 -3.86
N PRO A 31 10.00 2.90 -4.72
CA PRO A 31 8.58 2.80 -5.06
C PRO A 31 7.72 2.20 -3.94
N PRO A 32 6.39 2.41 -3.98
CA PRO A 32 5.42 1.86 -3.03
C PRO A 32 5.16 0.36 -3.26
N LEU A 33 6.14 -0.50 -3.00
CA LEU A 33 6.08 -1.94 -3.27
C LEU A 33 4.82 -2.60 -2.72
N GLY A 34 4.42 -2.28 -1.48
CA GLY A 34 3.22 -2.84 -0.87
C GLY A 34 1.96 -2.51 -1.67
N LEU A 35 1.83 -1.27 -2.16
CA LEU A 35 0.63 -0.83 -2.87
C LEU A 35 0.52 -1.46 -4.27
N ILE A 36 1.63 -1.62 -5.00
CA ILE A 36 1.63 -2.33 -6.28
C ILE A 36 1.46 -3.85 -6.11
N THR A 37 1.81 -4.41 -4.95
CA THR A 37 1.47 -5.79 -4.58
C THR A 37 -0.02 -5.93 -4.32
N VAL A 38 -0.65 -4.98 -3.63
CA VAL A 38 -2.12 -4.91 -3.46
C VAL A 38 -2.82 -4.93 -4.82
N ALA A 39 -2.37 -4.13 -5.78
CA ALA A 39 -2.91 -4.14 -7.14
C ALA A 39 -2.78 -5.50 -7.85
N ALA A 40 -1.71 -6.25 -7.56
CA ALA A 40 -1.51 -7.58 -8.12
C ALA A 40 -2.44 -8.65 -7.50
N ILE A 41 -2.84 -8.48 -6.23
CA ILE A 41 -3.76 -9.38 -5.53
C ILE A 41 -5.22 -9.10 -5.91
N LEU A 42 -5.58 -7.85 -6.12
CA LEU A 42 -6.93 -7.42 -6.47
C LEU A 42 -7.35 -7.93 -7.86
N PRO A 43 -8.66 -7.98 -8.20
CA PRO A 43 -9.17 -8.49 -9.47
C PRO A 43 -8.53 -7.82 -10.68
N GLN A 44 -7.93 -8.61 -11.58
CA GLN A 44 -7.21 -8.09 -12.74
C GLN A 44 -8.14 -7.55 -13.84
N GLU A 45 -9.42 -7.77 -13.74
CA GLU A 45 -10.46 -7.14 -14.57
C GLU A 45 -10.78 -5.69 -14.18
N TRP A 46 -10.29 -5.21 -13.05
CA TRP A 46 -10.39 -3.81 -12.65
C TRP A 46 -9.30 -2.97 -13.32
N THR A 47 -9.57 -1.68 -13.47
CA THR A 47 -8.59 -0.74 -14.04
C THR A 47 -7.92 0.03 -12.90
N TYR A 48 -6.59 0.15 -12.96
CA TYR A 48 -5.79 0.75 -11.90
C TYR A 48 -5.04 1.96 -12.39
N GLN A 49 -5.01 3.01 -11.58
CA GLN A 49 -4.05 4.11 -11.66
C GLN A 49 -3.36 4.26 -10.31
N LEU A 50 -2.07 4.57 -10.33
CA LEU A 50 -1.29 4.78 -9.12
C LEU A 50 -0.73 6.21 -9.13
N VAL A 51 -0.94 6.91 -8.02
CA VAL A 51 -0.34 8.21 -7.77
C VAL A 51 0.49 8.15 -6.50
N ASP A 52 1.80 8.33 -6.67
CA ASP A 52 2.71 8.54 -5.56
C ASP A 52 2.79 10.05 -5.29
N THR A 53 2.22 10.48 -4.15
CA THR A 53 2.18 11.91 -3.81
C THR A 53 3.54 12.49 -3.41
N ASN A 54 4.59 11.66 -3.33
CA ASN A 54 5.97 12.11 -3.26
C ASN A 54 6.48 12.62 -4.62
N ILE A 55 5.88 12.18 -5.72
CA ILE A 55 6.22 12.55 -7.10
C ILE A 55 5.38 13.73 -7.57
N ARG A 56 4.05 13.64 -7.42
CA ARG A 56 3.07 14.66 -7.82
C ARG A 56 1.77 14.53 -7.02
N PRO A 57 0.96 15.58 -6.91
CA PRO A 57 -0.38 15.46 -6.34
C PRO A 57 -1.30 14.62 -7.23
N VAL A 58 -2.40 14.15 -6.64
CA VAL A 58 -3.53 13.58 -7.39
C VAL A 58 -4.24 14.70 -8.15
N GLU A 59 -4.53 14.49 -9.40
CA GLU A 59 -5.18 15.45 -10.27
C GLU A 59 -6.72 15.31 -10.24
N GLU A 60 -7.42 16.37 -10.64
CA GLU A 60 -8.88 16.43 -10.60
C GLU A 60 -9.53 15.34 -11.48
N GLU A 61 -8.93 15.03 -12.62
CA GLU A 61 -9.38 13.98 -13.54
C GLU A 61 -9.29 12.59 -12.91
N GLU A 62 -8.24 12.33 -12.11
CA GLU A 62 -8.03 11.05 -11.42
C GLU A 62 -9.07 10.85 -10.32
N TRP A 63 -9.39 11.92 -9.56
CA TRP A 63 -10.49 11.89 -8.61
C TRP A 63 -11.83 11.57 -9.28
N ARG A 64 -12.15 12.21 -10.41
CA ARG A 64 -13.39 11.96 -11.13
C ARG A 64 -13.46 10.54 -11.71
N TRP A 65 -12.35 10.05 -12.23
CA TRP A 65 -12.23 8.73 -12.84
C TRP A 65 -12.41 7.58 -11.85
N ALA A 66 -11.95 7.73 -10.62
CA ALA A 66 -11.98 6.69 -9.61
C ALA A 66 -13.41 6.31 -9.17
N ASP A 67 -13.67 5.02 -9.02
CA ASP A 67 -14.84 4.49 -8.31
C ASP A 67 -14.53 4.24 -6.84
N LEU A 68 -13.28 3.88 -6.53
CA LEU A 68 -12.77 3.60 -5.18
C LEU A 68 -11.31 4.07 -5.08
N VAL A 69 -10.97 4.66 -3.93
CA VAL A 69 -9.60 5.07 -3.61
C VAL A 69 -9.01 4.09 -2.60
N ILE A 70 -7.81 3.54 -2.88
CA ILE A 70 -7.09 2.67 -1.96
C ILE A 70 -5.81 3.37 -1.52
N ILE A 71 -5.62 3.50 -0.20
CA ILE A 71 -4.47 4.19 0.39
C ILE A 71 -3.72 3.21 1.31
N SER A 72 -2.39 3.16 1.17
CA SER A 72 -1.54 2.39 2.08
C SER A 72 -0.46 3.29 2.65
N ALA A 73 -0.25 3.23 3.97
CA ALA A 73 0.70 4.11 4.64
C ALA A 73 1.40 3.46 5.83
N MET A 74 2.58 3.99 6.12
CA MET A 74 3.28 3.83 7.39
C MET A 74 2.93 5.00 8.33
N ILE A 75 3.20 4.84 9.62
CA ILE A 75 2.89 5.87 10.65
C ILE A 75 3.48 7.24 10.33
N VAL A 76 4.65 7.28 9.71
CA VAL A 76 5.31 8.54 9.32
C VAL A 76 4.58 9.30 8.21
N GLN A 77 3.68 8.65 7.49
CA GLN A 77 2.86 9.23 6.42
C GLN A 77 1.45 9.61 6.91
N LYS A 78 1.17 9.46 8.21
CA LYS A 78 -0.15 9.66 8.82
C LYS A 78 -0.81 10.97 8.39
N ASP A 79 -0.12 12.09 8.51
CA ASP A 79 -0.69 13.41 8.25
C ASP A 79 -1.15 13.56 6.79
N ASP A 80 -0.31 13.11 5.84
CA ASP A 80 -0.70 13.15 4.44
C ASP A 80 -1.76 12.11 4.10
N MET A 81 -1.74 10.92 4.73
CA MET A 81 -2.80 9.92 4.58
C MET A 81 -4.17 10.50 4.97
N MET A 82 -4.27 11.15 6.14
CA MET A 82 -5.50 11.79 6.61
C MET A 82 -5.97 12.89 5.66
N ARG A 83 -5.02 13.64 5.09
CA ARG A 83 -5.31 14.63 4.06
C ARG A 83 -5.86 13.98 2.78
N GLN A 84 -5.27 12.90 2.29
CA GLN A 84 -5.73 12.19 1.08
C GLN A 84 -7.13 11.57 1.29
N ILE A 85 -7.42 11.02 2.48
CA ILE A 85 -8.76 10.56 2.85
C ILE A 85 -9.77 11.71 2.77
N SER A 86 -9.44 12.86 3.37
CA SER A 86 -10.31 14.03 3.31
C SER A 86 -10.57 14.52 1.89
N LEU A 87 -9.54 14.53 1.03
CA LEU A 87 -9.68 14.89 -0.38
C LEU A 87 -10.57 13.90 -1.13
N ALA A 88 -10.38 12.59 -0.94
CA ALA A 88 -11.23 11.57 -1.56
C ALA A 88 -12.71 11.77 -1.18
N HIS A 89 -13.00 11.99 0.12
CA HIS A 89 -14.36 12.28 0.59
C HIS A 89 -14.94 13.58 0.02
N GLN A 90 -14.13 14.65 -0.14
CA GLN A 90 -14.56 15.89 -0.80
C GLN A 90 -14.97 15.66 -2.27
N HIS A 91 -14.36 14.69 -2.94
CA HIS A 91 -14.74 14.24 -4.28
C HIS A 91 -15.82 13.15 -4.29
N GLY A 92 -16.41 12.83 -3.12
CA GLY A 92 -17.47 11.82 -2.99
C GLY A 92 -17.01 10.40 -3.26
N LYS A 93 -15.71 10.10 -3.05
CA LYS A 93 -15.14 8.78 -3.31
C LYS A 93 -15.02 7.96 -2.03
N PRO A 94 -15.49 6.70 -2.02
CA PRO A 94 -15.23 5.79 -0.91
C PRO A 94 -13.74 5.47 -0.83
N VAL A 95 -13.27 5.22 0.40
CA VAL A 95 -11.87 4.99 0.70
C VAL A 95 -11.67 3.64 1.38
N ALA A 96 -10.73 2.86 0.85
CA ALA A 96 -10.19 1.68 1.50
C ALA A 96 -8.76 1.97 1.98
N VAL A 97 -8.44 1.63 3.22
CA VAL A 97 -7.10 1.85 3.77
C VAL A 97 -6.48 0.56 4.27
N GLY A 98 -5.16 0.44 4.08
CA GLY A 98 -4.38 -0.70 4.54
C GLY A 98 -2.93 -0.34 4.83
N GLY A 99 -2.15 -1.36 5.15
CA GLY A 99 -0.73 -1.20 5.46
C GLY A 99 -0.42 -1.10 6.96
N PRO A 100 0.86 -0.85 7.32
CA PRO A 100 1.32 -0.92 8.71
C PRO A 100 0.60 0.03 9.66
N TYR A 101 0.37 1.28 9.26
CA TYR A 101 -0.27 2.25 10.13
C TYR A 101 -1.76 1.92 10.41
N PRO A 102 -2.63 1.68 9.41
CA PRO A 102 -3.99 1.23 9.66
C PRO A 102 -4.09 -0.06 10.48
N SER A 103 -3.16 -1.00 10.29
CA SER A 103 -3.14 -2.24 11.07
C SER A 103 -2.77 -2.02 12.56
N SER A 104 -1.99 -0.97 12.86
CA SER A 104 -1.58 -0.66 14.23
C SER A 104 -2.58 0.20 14.99
N THR A 105 -3.31 1.09 14.31
CA THR A 105 -4.24 2.06 14.92
C THR A 105 -5.52 2.22 14.10
N PRO A 106 -6.31 1.15 13.91
CA PRO A 106 -7.49 1.19 13.04
C PRO A 106 -8.58 2.15 13.54
N GLU A 107 -8.69 2.39 14.87
CA GLU A 107 -9.70 3.24 15.46
C GLU A 107 -9.60 4.70 14.99
N GLU A 108 -8.38 5.18 14.72
CA GLU A 108 -8.19 6.54 14.19
C GLU A 108 -8.79 6.69 12.79
N LEU A 109 -8.68 5.65 11.96
CA LEU A 109 -9.19 5.62 10.59
C LEU A 109 -10.72 5.45 10.57
N GLU A 110 -11.27 4.67 11.51
CA GLU A 110 -12.72 4.57 11.72
C GLU A 110 -13.31 5.94 12.09
N ALA A 111 -12.64 6.65 13.02
CA ALA A 111 -13.04 8.01 13.41
C ALA A 111 -12.95 9.03 12.26
N ALA A 112 -12.03 8.82 11.31
CA ALA A 112 -11.92 9.62 10.09
C ALA A 112 -12.99 9.31 9.04
N GLY A 113 -13.85 8.31 9.29
CA GLY A 113 -14.98 7.95 8.43
C GLY A 113 -14.62 7.05 7.25
N VAL A 114 -13.44 6.42 7.26
CA VAL A 114 -13.02 5.46 6.23
C VAL A 114 -14.05 4.34 6.09
N GLU A 115 -14.36 3.98 4.86
CA GLU A 115 -15.36 2.96 4.54
C GLU A 115 -14.82 1.55 4.72
N PHE A 116 -13.59 1.29 4.29
CA PHE A 116 -13.04 -0.06 4.32
C PHE A 116 -11.66 -0.08 4.98
N LEU A 117 -11.54 -0.87 6.05
CA LEU A 117 -10.28 -1.12 6.75
C LEU A 117 -9.75 -2.50 6.38
N ILE A 118 -8.62 -2.55 5.68
CA ILE A 118 -7.95 -3.78 5.24
C ILE A 118 -6.70 -3.92 6.08
N LEU A 119 -6.82 -4.68 7.17
CA LEU A 119 -5.79 -4.84 8.18
C LEU A 119 -4.93 -6.07 7.88
N ASP A 120 -3.77 -6.16 8.55
CA ASP A 120 -2.84 -7.27 8.40
C ASP A 120 -2.27 -7.42 6.97
N GLU A 121 -2.04 -8.65 6.55
CA GLU A 121 -1.43 -8.96 5.25
C GLU A 121 -2.49 -9.19 4.17
N GLY A 122 -2.37 -8.45 3.07
CA GLY A 122 -3.38 -8.36 2.02
C GLY A 122 -3.73 -9.67 1.32
N GLU A 123 -2.83 -10.64 1.31
CA GLU A 123 -3.08 -11.97 0.71
C GLU A 123 -4.28 -12.68 1.35
N ILE A 124 -4.56 -12.40 2.64
CA ILE A 124 -5.72 -12.97 3.36
C ILE A 124 -6.91 -12.01 3.30
N THR A 125 -6.69 -10.74 3.52
CA THR A 125 -7.78 -9.78 3.78
C THR A 125 -8.37 -9.14 2.52
N LEU A 126 -7.59 -8.99 1.45
CA LEU A 126 -8.10 -8.46 0.17
C LEU A 126 -9.15 -9.36 -0.49
N PRO A 127 -9.01 -10.70 -0.51
CA PRO A 127 -10.08 -11.56 -1.03
C PRO A 127 -11.41 -11.39 -0.29
N LEU A 128 -11.39 -11.27 1.04
CA LEU A 128 -12.58 -11.01 1.85
C LEU A 128 -13.24 -9.67 1.51
N PHE A 129 -12.43 -8.63 1.40
CA PHE A 129 -12.86 -7.30 0.97
C PHE A 129 -13.53 -7.33 -0.42
N VAL A 130 -12.91 -8.01 -1.39
CA VAL A 130 -13.43 -8.12 -2.76
C VAL A 130 -14.77 -8.84 -2.79
N GLU A 131 -14.92 -9.91 -2.02
CA GLU A 131 -16.18 -10.66 -1.92
C GLU A 131 -17.31 -9.78 -1.37
N ASP A 132 -17.08 -9.11 -0.25
CA ASP A 132 -18.06 -8.21 0.35
C ASP A 132 -18.40 -7.03 -0.58
N LEU A 133 -17.40 -6.45 -1.24
CA LEU A 133 -17.63 -5.36 -2.19
C LEU A 133 -18.50 -5.81 -3.38
N ARG A 134 -18.28 -7.03 -3.90
CA ARG A 134 -19.14 -7.63 -4.94
C ARG A 134 -20.57 -7.90 -4.45
N CYS A 135 -20.74 -8.16 -3.16
CA CYS A 135 -22.06 -8.28 -2.52
C CYS A 135 -22.71 -6.93 -2.22
N GLY A 136 -22.07 -5.82 -2.53
CA GLY A 136 -22.62 -4.47 -2.38
C GLY A 136 -22.35 -3.84 -1.01
N ALA A 137 -21.38 -4.35 -0.26
CA ALA A 137 -20.98 -3.75 1.00
C ALA A 137 -20.51 -2.30 0.79
N GLN A 138 -20.97 -1.40 1.66
CA GLN A 138 -20.60 0.02 1.66
C GLN A 138 -19.56 0.34 2.74
N ARG A 139 -19.34 -0.57 3.69
CA ARG A 139 -18.34 -0.47 4.76
C ARG A 139 -17.91 -1.87 5.19
N GLY A 140 -16.66 -1.97 5.69
CA GLY A 140 -16.16 -3.24 6.21
C GLY A 140 -14.82 -3.09 6.93
N ARG A 141 -14.56 -4.04 7.83
CA ARG A 141 -13.27 -4.21 8.50
C ARG A 141 -12.81 -5.66 8.31
N TYR A 142 -11.67 -5.83 7.66
CA TYR A 142 -11.12 -7.12 7.28
C TYR A 142 -9.81 -7.35 8.03
N SER A 143 -9.72 -8.42 8.78
CA SER A 143 -8.55 -8.80 9.55
C SER A 143 -8.25 -10.28 9.36
N ALA A 144 -6.97 -10.62 9.33
CA ALA A 144 -6.52 -12.01 9.29
C ALA A 144 -6.57 -12.70 10.65
N ASN A 145 -6.99 -12.00 11.74
CA ASN A 145 -7.10 -12.54 13.09
C ASN A 145 -5.85 -13.28 13.58
N GLY A 146 -4.66 -12.77 13.21
CA GLY A 146 -3.37 -13.35 13.59
C GLY A 146 -2.86 -14.44 12.63
N GLU A 147 -3.65 -14.87 11.66
CA GLU A 147 -3.20 -15.75 10.59
C GLU A 147 -2.15 -15.05 9.71
N LYS A 148 -1.18 -15.81 9.20
CA LYS A 148 -0.11 -15.28 8.35
C LYS A 148 -0.08 -16.05 7.03
N PRO A 149 -0.13 -15.34 5.88
CA PRO A 149 -0.14 -15.99 4.57
C PRO A 149 1.19 -16.69 4.26
N ASP A 150 1.12 -17.65 3.36
CA ASP A 150 2.30 -18.15 2.68
C ASP A 150 2.78 -17.12 1.65
N VAL A 151 3.94 -16.53 1.86
CA VAL A 151 4.50 -15.50 0.98
C VAL A 151 4.92 -16.05 -0.41
N THR A 152 4.97 -17.39 -0.54
CA THR A 152 5.21 -18.01 -1.84
C THR A 152 3.99 -17.92 -2.78
N ALA A 153 2.80 -17.60 -2.23
CA ALA A 153 1.61 -17.34 -3.00
C ALA A 153 1.44 -15.85 -3.41
N THR A 154 2.31 -14.96 -2.93
CA THR A 154 2.25 -13.53 -3.28
C THR A 154 2.55 -13.34 -4.77
N PRO A 155 1.69 -12.68 -5.56
CA PRO A 155 1.91 -12.46 -6.99
C PRO A 155 3.08 -11.47 -7.24
N ILE A 156 3.55 -11.43 -8.48
CA ILE A 156 4.51 -10.41 -8.92
C ILE A 156 3.82 -9.03 -8.80
N PRO A 157 4.45 -8.05 -8.14
CA PRO A 157 3.90 -6.72 -8.02
C PRO A 157 3.67 -6.04 -9.37
N ARG A 158 2.68 -5.17 -9.48
CA ARG A 158 2.32 -4.43 -10.70
C ARG A 158 3.30 -3.27 -10.94
N PHE A 159 4.54 -3.59 -11.29
CA PHE A 159 5.58 -2.60 -11.61
C PHE A 159 5.21 -1.72 -12.82
N ASP A 160 4.33 -2.20 -13.69
CA ASP A 160 3.77 -1.47 -14.83
C ASP A 160 2.97 -0.22 -14.43
N LEU A 161 2.53 -0.11 -13.17
CA LEU A 161 1.82 1.07 -12.65
C LEU A 161 2.77 2.20 -12.20
N LEU A 162 4.09 1.96 -12.17
CA LEU A 162 5.06 2.91 -11.66
C LEU A 162 5.55 3.90 -12.75
N GLU A 163 5.75 5.14 -12.35
CA GLU A 163 6.54 6.12 -13.10
C GLU A 163 8.04 5.83 -12.88
N LEU A 164 8.57 4.77 -13.53
CA LEU A 164 9.90 4.20 -13.26
C LEU A 164 11.03 5.26 -13.23
N ASP A 165 10.96 6.25 -14.11
CA ASP A 165 11.97 7.33 -14.17
C ASP A 165 11.95 8.27 -12.96
N ALA A 166 10.92 8.24 -12.14
CA ALA A 166 10.84 9.05 -10.94
C ALA A 166 11.60 8.45 -9.75
N TYR A 167 11.86 7.15 -9.77
CA TYR A 167 12.51 6.43 -8.67
C TYR A 167 14.00 6.22 -8.93
N ASP A 168 14.82 6.36 -7.87
CA ASP A 168 16.25 6.11 -7.95
C ASP A 168 16.58 4.62 -7.93
N SER A 169 15.86 3.87 -7.11
CA SER A 169 16.08 2.43 -6.91
C SER A 169 14.77 1.67 -6.90
N MET A 170 14.84 0.38 -7.20
CA MET A 170 13.71 -0.55 -7.09
C MET A 170 13.84 -1.41 -5.84
N SER A 171 12.72 -1.96 -5.38
CA SER A 171 12.71 -2.85 -4.24
C SER A 171 11.94 -4.13 -4.53
N VAL A 172 12.43 -5.24 -3.97
CA VAL A 172 11.75 -6.53 -3.89
C VAL A 172 11.69 -6.99 -2.46
N GLN A 173 10.66 -7.71 -2.07
CA GLN A 173 10.53 -8.23 -0.72
C GLN A 173 10.84 -9.74 -0.71
N PHE A 174 11.99 -10.10 -0.11
CA PHE A 174 12.39 -11.49 0.05
C PHE A 174 11.64 -12.20 1.17
N SER A 175 11.46 -11.51 2.33
CA SER A 175 10.91 -12.15 3.52
C SER A 175 10.01 -11.22 4.33
N ARG A 176 9.13 -11.82 5.12
CA ARG A 176 8.33 -11.17 6.18
C ARG A 176 8.50 -11.92 7.49
N GLY A 177 8.41 -11.15 8.60
CA GLY A 177 8.63 -11.67 9.96
C GLY A 177 10.09 -11.60 10.40
N CYS A 178 10.32 -11.63 11.71
CA CYS A 178 11.64 -11.50 12.28
C CYS A 178 11.75 -12.25 13.61
N PRO A 179 12.79 -13.07 13.85
CA PRO A 179 12.94 -13.84 15.10
C PRO A 179 13.46 -13.00 16.27
N PHE A 180 14.02 -11.80 16.00
CA PHE A 180 14.63 -10.95 17.03
C PHE A 180 13.59 -10.20 17.86
N GLN A 181 13.99 -9.73 19.05
CA GLN A 181 13.15 -9.00 20.02
C GLN A 181 13.70 -7.59 20.25
N CYS A 182 13.74 -6.78 19.21
CA CYS A 182 14.13 -5.38 19.37
C CYS A 182 12.96 -4.60 19.98
N GLU A 183 13.18 -3.88 21.07
CA GLU A 183 12.15 -3.15 21.82
C GLU A 183 11.43 -2.08 21.00
N PHE A 184 12.09 -1.52 20.01
CA PHE A 184 11.60 -0.43 19.16
C PHE A 184 10.99 -0.89 17.84
N CYS A 185 10.87 -2.20 17.58
CA CYS A 185 10.57 -2.72 16.24
C CYS A 185 9.19 -3.38 16.17
N ASP A 186 8.31 -2.83 15.32
CA ASP A 186 6.95 -3.33 15.11
C ASP A 186 6.87 -4.55 14.18
N ILE A 187 7.96 -4.95 13.54
CA ILE A 187 7.97 -6.04 12.55
C ILE A 187 7.40 -7.34 13.12
N ILE A 188 7.73 -7.65 14.37
CA ILE A 188 7.24 -8.87 15.03
C ILE A 188 5.74 -8.82 15.35
N VAL A 189 5.19 -7.63 15.54
CA VAL A 189 3.75 -7.41 15.78
C VAL A 189 3.00 -7.54 14.45
N LEU A 190 3.47 -6.86 13.42
CA LEU A 190 2.83 -6.82 12.10
C LEU A 190 2.96 -8.17 11.35
N TYR A 191 4.16 -8.73 11.30
CA TYR A 191 4.49 -9.88 10.42
C TYR A 191 4.83 -11.16 11.17
N GLY A 192 4.86 -11.13 12.51
CA GLY A 192 5.16 -12.29 13.34
C GLY A 192 6.65 -12.58 13.52
N ARG A 193 6.93 -13.57 14.35
CA ARG A 193 8.31 -13.94 14.75
C ARG A 193 8.97 -14.98 13.86
N LYS A 194 8.18 -15.69 13.04
CA LYS A 194 8.70 -16.71 12.13
C LYS A 194 8.97 -16.06 10.76
N PRO A 195 10.23 -16.00 10.30
CA PRO A 195 10.53 -15.56 8.95
C PRO A 195 9.86 -16.47 7.91
N ARG A 196 9.16 -15.87 6.97
CA ARG A 196 8.56 -16.52 5.80
C ARG A 196 9.23 -15.93 4.57
N THR A 197 9.76 -16.76 3.69
CA THR A 197 10.59 -16.33 2.56
C THR A 197 9.93 -16.72 1.24
N LYS A 198 10.09 -15.87 0.25
CA LYS A 198 9.87 -16.22 -1.16
C LYS A 198 10.94 -17.21 -1.64
N THR A 199 10.65 -17.92 -2.72
CA THR A 199 11.65 -18.75 -3.38
C THR A 199 12.59 -17.90 -4.24
N PRO A 200 13.81 -18.40 -4.55
CA PRO A 200 14.72 -17.73 -5.49
C PRO A 200 14.07 -17.49 -6.86
N GLU A 201 13.28 -18.46 -7.35
CA GLU A 201 12.58 -18.39 -8.65
C GLU A 201 11.57 -17.24 -8.67
N GLN A 202 10.83 -17.01 -7.57
CA GLN A 202 9.90 -15.86 -7.45
C GLN A 202 10.66 -14.55 -7.55
N LEU A 203 11.78 -14.41 -6.84
CA LEU A 203 12.57 -13.16 -6.88
C LEU A 203 13.15 -12.93 -8.27
N ILE A 204 13.63 -13.99 -8.94
CA ILE A 204 14.13 -13.88 -10.31
C ILE A 204 13.00 -13.42 -11.25
N ALA A 205 11.80 -13.97 -11.11
CA ALA A 205 10.64 -13.56 -11.90
C ALA A 205 10.25 -12.08 -11.65
N GLU A 206 10.32 -11.61 -10.41
CA GLU A 206 10.08 -10.19 -10.08
C GLU A 206 11.14 -9.25 -10.67
N LEU A 207 12.41 -9.70 -10.74
CA LEU A 207 13.50 -8.90 -11.29
C LEU A 207 13.52 -8.89 -12.83
N GLN A 208 12.86 -9.85 -13.48
CA GLN A 208 12.77 -9.97 -14.95
C GLN A 208 11.52 -9.31 -15.53
N TYR A 209 10.59 -8.88 -14.67
CA TYR A 209 9.36 -8.21 -15.08
C TYR A 209 9.66 -6.79 -15.56
#